data_1118c6be17e03358f2ab47cd2bcca577
#
_entry.id   1118c6be17e03358f2ab47cd2bcca577
#
_cell.length_a   1.000
_cell.length_b   1.000
_cell.length_c   1.000
_cell.angle_alpha   90.00
_cell.angle_beta   90.00
_cell.angle_gamma   90.00
#
_symmetry.space_group_name_H-M   'P 1'
#
loop_
_entity.id
_entity.type
_entity.pdbx_description
1 polymer ?
#
loop_
_entity_poly.entity_id
_entity_poly.type
_entity_poly.pdbx_seq_one_letter_code
_entity_poly.pdbx_strand_id
1 'polypeptide(L)'
;MAAKKRILTACVRLFIERGYNGTTVAEIIKEADVSASSFQNIFRSKDGVLSELAAFMFAGQFKAARTVADPGDSPAMLYAIETALQLTITELNDNLRDIYVEAYSHEATMEYIYQSTTAELYRIFGSYLPDYTESDFYELEIGSAGIMRGYMSRGCDMYFTLERKLERFLNMSLSVYNVPEDERRRIIDRILELDMRAIATSVLHELVQMLADHFDFALDDEIESALVQ
;
A
#
# COMPACT_ATOMS: atom_id res chain seq x y z
N MET A 1 -6.41 -2.64 -26.02
CA MET A 1 -5.42 -3.29 -25.12
C MET A 1 -4.05 -2.63 -25.18
N ALA A 2 -3.40 -2.45 -26.33
CA ALA A 2 -2.06 -1.89 -26.42
C ALA A 2 -1.88 -0.48 -25.80
N ALA A 3 -2.82 0.46 -26.04
CA ALA A 3 -2.74 1.81 -25.48
C ALA A 3 -2.87 1.84 -23.94
N LYS A 4 -3.78 1.06 -23.35
CA LYS A 4 -3.95 0.96 -21.90
C LYS A 4 -2.65 0.50 -21.23
N LYS A 5 -2.04 -0.56 -21.74
CA LYS A 5 -0.77 -1.09 -21.29
C LYS A 5 0.33 -0.04 -21.32
N ARG A 6 0.52 0.66 -22.46
CA ARG A 6 1.54 1.70 -22.58
C ARG A 6 1.34 2.85 -21.57
N ILE A 7 0.09 3.24 -21.32
CA ILE A 7 -0.23 4.25 -20.31
C ILE A 7 0.15 3.78 -18.91
N LEU A 8 -0.22 2.54 -18.53
CA LEU A 8 0.11 1.98 -17.23
C LEU A 8 1.63 1.86 -17.03
N THR A 9 2.36 1.36 -18.04
CA THR A 9 3.82 1.30 -18.02
C THR A 9 4.46 2.68 -17.81
N ALA A 10 4.03 3.66 -18.61
CA ALA A 10 4.52 5.05 -18.47
C ALA A 10 4.22 5.62 -17.07
N CYS A 11 3.03 5.35 -16.51
CA CYS A 11 2.69 5.81 -15.17
C CYS A 11 3.53 5.14 -14.09
N VAL A 12 3.74 3.81 -14.12
CA VAL A 12 4.59 3.12 -13.15
C VAL A 12 5.98 3.74 -13.13
N ARG A 13 6.60 3.92 -14.32
CA ARG A 13 7.92 4.55 -14.45
C ARG A 13 7.92 5.97 -13.88
N LEU A 14 7.08 6.85 -14.38
CA LEU A 14 7.04 8.25 -13.99
C LEU A 14 6.70 8.45 -12.49
N PHE A 15 5.81 7.63 -11.93
CA PHE A 15 5.44 7.71 -10.52
C PHE A 15 6.60 7.26 -9.61
N ILE A 16 7.33 6.22 -9.98
CA ILE A 16 8.52 5.78 -9.23
C ILE A 16 9.63 6.82 -9.32
N GLU A 17 9.89 7.38 -10.51
CA GLU A 17 10.96 8.36 -10.73
C GLU A 17 10.68 9.73 -10.10
N ARG A 18 9.42 10.19 -10.09
CA ARG A 18 9.05 11.60 -9.82
C ARG A 18 7.94 11.79 -8.82
N GLY A 19 7.38 10.72 -8.31
CA GLY A 19 6.17 10.74 -7.49
C GLY A 19 4.90 10.98 -8.32
N TYR A 20 3.77 10.76 -7.67
CA TYR A 20 2.47 11.03 -8.27
C TYR A 20 2.29 12.53 -8.57
N ASN A 21 2.55 13.40 -7.60
CA ASN A 21 2.37 14.84 -7.73
C ASN A 21 3.37 15.47 -8.71
N GLY A 22 4.57 14.90 -8.84
CA GLY A 22 5.59 15.31 -9.82
C GLY A 22 5.30 14.91 -11.27
N THR A 23 4.24 14.13 -11.54
CA THR A 23 3.90 13.59 -12.85
C THR A 23 2.64 14.24 -13.41
N THR A 24 2.69 14.73 -14.64
CA THR A 24 1.56 15.34 -15.35
C THR A 24 0.95 14.38 -16.38
N VAL A 25 -0.36 14.59 -16.69
CA VAL A 25 -1.05 13.83 -17.76
C VAL A 25 -0.37 14.04 -19.12
N ALA A 26 0.18 15.22 -19.38
CA ALA A 26 0.89 15.52 -20.64
C ALA A 26 2.17 14.68 -20.78
N GLU A 27 2.92 14.48 -19.69
CA GLU A 27 4.10 13.61 -19.67
C GLU A 27 3.72 12.15 -19.86
N ILE A 28 2.65 11.68 -19.19
CA ILE A 28 2.14 10.31 -19.36
C ILE A 28 1.77 10.04 -20.83
N ILE A 29 1.02 10.96 -21.45
CA ILE A 29 0.59 10.88 -22.86
C ILE A 29 1.81 10.81 -23.80
N LYS A 30 2.81 11.66 -23.54
CA LYS A 30 4.06 11.70 -24.31
C LYS A 30 4.87 10.41 -24.17
N GLU A 31 5.08 9.96 -22.93
CA GLU A 31 5.86 8.75 -22.62
C GLU A 31 5.17 7.47 -23.15
N ALA A 32 3.85 7.41 -23.04
CA ALA A 32 3.07 6.28 -23.54
C ALA A 32 2.90 6.27 -25.06
N ASP A 33 3.29 7.35 -25.77
CA ASP A 33 3.05 7.54 -27.20
C ASP A 33 1.60 7.28 -27.58
N VAL A 34 0.67 7.98 -26.90
CA VAL A 34 -0.78 7.90 -27.14
C VAL A 34 -1.36 9.29 -27.42
N SER A 35 -2.54 9.36 -28.03
CA SER A 35 -3.26 10.62 -28.16
C SER A 35 -3.96 11.00 -26.84
N ALA A 36 -4.18 12.31 -26.62
CA ALA A 36 -4.94 12.80 -25.47
C ALA A 36 -6.35 12.20 -25.42
N SER A 37 -6.99 12.01 -26.58
CA SER A 37 -8.30 11.36 -26.67
C SER A 37 -8.26 9.89 -26.25
N SER A 38 -7.20 9.16 -26.59
CA SER A 38 -7.04 7.76 -26.17
C SER A 38 -6.87 7.67 -24.65
N PHE A 39 -6.05 8.54 -24.05
CA PHE A 39 -5.90 8.62 -22.60
C PHE A 39 -7.25 8.91 -21.92
N GLN A 40 -7.94 9.96 -22.38
CA GLN A 40 -9.22 10.39 -21.83
C GLN A 40 -10.31 9.30 -21.91
N ASN A 41 -10.32 8.54 -23.01
CA ASN A 41 -11.30 7.45 -23.19
C ASN A 41 -11.01 6.23 -22.30
N ILE A 42 -9.75 5.97 -21.96
CA ILE A 42 -9.34 4.80 -21.17
C ILE A 42 -9.40 5.08 -19.66
N PHE A 43 -8.81 6.19 -19.19
CA PHE A 43 -8.61 6.45 -17.77
C PHE A 43 -9.31 7.74 -17.29
N ARG A 44 -9.72 8.64 -18.15
CA ARG A 44 -10.33 9.95 -17.86
C ARG A 44 -9.41 10.93 -17.10
N SER A 45 -8.65 10.46 -16.11
CA SER A 45 -7.76 11.27 -15.28
C SER A 45 -6.53 10.46 -14.84
N LYS A 46 -5.54 11.14 -14.27
CA LYS A 46 -4.39 10.53 -13.62
C LYS A 46 -4.82 9.66 -12.41
N ASP A 47 -5.86 10.11 -11.69
CA ASP A 47 -6.43 9.38 -10.55
C ASP A 47 -7.03 8.03 -10.98
N GLY A 48 -7.64 7.98 -12.18
CA GLY A 48 -8.14 6.71 -12.73
C GLY A 48 -7.04 5.69 -13.00
N VAL A 49 -5.84 6.17 -13.40
CA VAL A 49 -4.66 5.30 -13.54
C VAL A 49 -4.18 4.85 -12.16
N LEU A 50 -4.07 5.78 -11.21
CA LEU A 50 -3.65 5.46 -9.83
C LEU A 50 -4.58 4.42 -9.19
N SER A 51 -5.90 4.58 -9.35
CA SER A 51 -6.88 3.63 -8.80
C SER A 51 -6.69 2.22 -9.37
N GLU A 52 -6.36 2.07 -10.65
CA GLU A 52 -6.12 0.76 -11.24
C GLU A 52 -4.81 0.13 -10.74
N LEU A 53 -3.73 0.93 -10.62
CA LEU A 53 -2.45 0.47 -10.05
C LEU A 53 -2.61 0.11 -8.58
N ALA A 54 -3.30 0.94 -7.79
CA ALA A 54 -3.59 0.68 -6.40
C ALA A 54 -4.39 -0.62 -6.21
N ALA A 55 -5.44 -0.83 -6.99
CA ALA A 55 -6.22 -2.06 -6.95
C ALA A 55 -5.36 -3.32 -7.17
N PHE A 56 -4.41 -3.27 -8.11
CA PHE A 56 -3.46 -4.35 -8.34
C PHE A 56 -2.53 -4.55 -7.14
N MET A 57 -1.98 -3.48 -6.58
CA MET A 57 -1.06 -3.53 -5.45
C MET A 57 -1.76 -4.08 -4.20
N PHE A 58 -2.95 -3.59 -3.86
CA PHE A 58 -3.70 -4.04 -2.69
C PHE A 58 -4.11 -5.51 -2.78
N ALA A 59 -4.45 -6.02 -3.97
CA ALA A 59 -4.74 -7.44 -4.16
C ALA A 59 -3.54 -8.36 -3.81
N GLY A 60 -2.30 -7.84 -3.89
CA GLY A 60 -1.07 -8.57 -3.58
C GLY A 60 -0.58 -8.47 -2.14
N GLN A 61 -0.99 -7.45 -1.37
CA GLN A 61 -0.38 -7.09 -0.09
C GLN A 61 -0.51 -8.17 0.99
N PHE A 62 -1.72 -8.68 1.24
CA PHE A 62 -1.91 -9.79 2.18
C PHE A 62 -1.19 -11.07 1.73
N LYS A 63 -1.05 -11.29 0.44
CA LYS A 63 -0.26 -12.40 -0.08
C LYS A 63 1.22 -12.22 0.28
N ALA A 64 1.78 -11.03 0.09
CA ALA A 64 3.15 -10.71 0.48
C ALA A 64 3.34 -10.85 2.00
N ALA A 65 2.41 -10.35 2.83
CA ALA A 65 2.48 -10.50 4.27
C ALA A 65 2.50 -11.97 4.71
N ARG A 66 1.77 -12.86 4.03
CA ARG A 66 1.78 -14.30 4.32
C ARG A 66 3.12 -14.98 4.02
N THR A 67 3.98 -14.43 3.16
CA THR A 67 5.32 -14.98 2.92
C THR A 67 6.30 -14.63 4.05
N VAL A 68 5.99 -13.58 4.83
CA VAL A 68 6.79 -13.10 5.97
C VAL A 68 6.33 -13.74 7.29
N ALA A 69 5.03 -14.04 7.38
CA ALA A 69 4.42 -14.61 8.59
C ALA A 69 4.92 -16.04 8.86
N ASP A 70 5.14 -16.35 10.14
CA ASP A 70 5.44 -17.71 10.59
C ASP A 70 4.17 -18.58 10.62
N PRO A 71 4.27 -19.91 10.44
CA PRO A 71 3.11 -20.81 10.43
C PRO A 71 2.25 -20.81 11.71
N GLY A 72 2.80 -20.29 12.82
CA GLY A 72 2.12 -20.20 14.12
C GLY A 72 1.58 -18.81 14.45
N ASP A 73 1.75 -17.84 13.55
CA ASP A 73 1.32 -16.46 13.78
C ASP A 73 -0.21 -16.33 13.80
N SER A 74 -0.70 -15.46 14.69
CA SER A 74 -2.14 -15.15 14.78
C SER A 74 -2.61 -14.38 13.53
N PRO A 75 -3.91 -14.43 13.19
CA PRO A 75 -4.44 -13.58 12.14
C PRO A 75 -4.16 -12.08 12.37
N ALA A 76 -4.16 -11.61 13.62
CA ALA A 76 -3.83 -10.22 13.97
C ALA A 76 -2.34 -9.90 13.67
N MET A 77 -1.43 -10.88 13.80
CA MET A 77 -0.03 -10.72 13.37
C MET A 77 0.08 -10.53 11.85
N LEU A 78 -0.70 -11.26 11.06
CA LEU A 78 -0.73 -11.08 9.60
C LEU A 78 -1.12 -9.64 9.21
N TYR A 79 -2.14 -9.07 9.85
CA TYR A 79 -2.51 -7.67 9.68
C TYR A 79 -1.36 -6.72 10.08
N ALA A 80 -0.71 -7.00 11.20
CA ALA A 80 0.40 -6.17 11.67
C ALA A 80 1.60 -6.19 10.71
N ILE A 81 1.95 -7.36 10.15
CA ILE A 81 3.00 -7.49 9.13
C ILE A 81 2.60 -6.69 7.88
N GLU A 82 1.39 -6.87 7.37
CA GLU A 82 0.89 -6.22 6.16
C GLU A 82 0.94 -4.68 6.31
N THR A 83 0.40 -4.14 7.38
CA THR A 83 0.36 -2.70 7.62
C THR A 83 1.74 -2.11 7.92
N ALA A 84 2.61 -2.86 8.64
CA ALA A 84 3.99 -2.46 8.86
C ALA A 84 4.79 -2.41 7.55
N LEU A 85 4.56 -3.35 6.63
CA LEU A 85 5.16 -3.33 5.28
C LEU A 85 4.74 -2.08 4.51
N GLN A 86 3.45 -1.74 4.48
CA GLN A 86 2.97 -0.53 3.81
C GLN A 86 3.66 0.73 4.35
N LEU A 87 3.68 0.90 5.69
CA LEU A 87 4.34 2.05 6.31
C LEU A 87 5.84 2.07 6.03
N THR A 88 6.50 0.92 6.02
CA THR A 88 7.93 0.84 5.75
C THR A 88 8.25 1.16 4.30
N ILE A 89 7.45 0.69 3.33
CA ILE A 89 7.60 1.03 1.92
C ILE A 89 7.54 2.55 1.71
N THR A 90 6.66 3.26 2.43
CA THR A 90 6.60 4.73 2.34
C THR A 90 7.83 5.43 2.94
N GLU A 91 8.70 4.72 3.64
CA GLU A 91 9.98 5.21 4.18
C GLU A 91 11.20 4.81 3.35
N LEU A 92 11.01 4.05 2.26
CA LEU A 92 12.11 3.70 1.35
C LEU A 92 12.48 4.88 0.47
N ASN A 93 11.49 5.61 -0.05
CA ASN A 93 11.71 6.89 -0.71
C ASN A 93 10.46 7.79 -0.73
N ASP A 94 10.66 9.09 -1.01
CA ASP A 94 9.59 10.10 -0.97
C ASP A 94 8.56 9.94 -2.10
N ASN A 95 8.96 9.42 -3.27
CA ASN A 95 8.05 9.19 -4.38
C ASN A 95 7.07 8.05 -4.08
N LEU A 96 7.54 6.98 -3.43
CA LEU A 96 6.67 5.90 -2.96
C LEU A 96 5.69 6.42 -1.91
N ARG A 97 6.16 7.26 -0.97
CA ARG A 97 5.26 7.91 0.01
C ARG A 97 4.18 8.71 -0.67
N ASP A 98 4.54 9.52 -1.67
CA ASP A 98 3.60 10.34 -2.45
C ASP A 98 2.52 9.46 -3.12
N ILE A 99 2.92 8.36 -3.76
CA ILE A 99 1.99 7.42 -4.41
C ILE A 99 1.01 6.82 -3.40
N TYR A 100 1.51 6.32 -2.25
CA TYR A 100 0.65 5.70 -1.23
C TYR A 100 -0.29 6.72 -0.57
N VAL A 101 0.20 7.91 -0.21
CA VAL A 101 -0.62 8.98 0.38
C VAL A 101 -1.73 9.42 -0.57
N GLU A 102 -1.43 9.54 -1.85
CA GLU A 102 -2.43 9.88 -2.86
C GLU A 102 -3.44 8.75 -3.06
N ALA A 103 -3.00 7.48 -3.09
CA ALA A 103 -3.93 6.34 -3.15
C ALA A 103 -4.91 6.34 -1.96
N TYR A 104 -4.44 6.68 -0.75
CA TYR A 104 -5.26 6.84 0.45
C TYR A 104 -5.96 8.21 0.57
N SER A 105 -6.00 9.02 -0.48
CA SER A 105 -6.65 10.34 -0.50
C SER A 105 -7.76 10.44 -1.54
N HIS A 106 -7.73 9.63 -2.59
CA HIS A 106 -8.74 9.64 -3.65
C HIS A 106 -9.96 8.81 -3.28
N GLU A 107 -11.14 9.41 -3.35
CA GLU A 107 -12.42 8.80 -2.96
C GLU A 107 -12.65 7.43 -3.60
N ALA A 108 -12.45 7.31 -4.93
CA ALA A 108 -12.67 6.05 -5.64
C ALA A 108 -11.68 4.95 -5.22
N THR A 109 -10.42 5.31 -4.94
CA THR A 109 -9.40 4.36 -4.47
C THR A 109 -9.69 3.94 -3.03
N MET A 110 -10.08 4.88 -2.18
CA MET A 110 -10.45 4.62 -0.78
C MET A 110 -11.67 3.69 -0.69
N GLU A 111 -12.70 3.97 -1.49
CA GLU A 111 -13.88 3.09 -1.53
C GLU A 111 -13.51 1.66 -1.97
N TYR A 112 -12.63 1.53 -2.96
CA TYR A 112 -12.11 0.22 -3.36
C TYR A 112 -11.37 -0.47 -2.21
N ILE A 113 -10.51 0.27 -1.47
CA ILE A 113 -9.79 -0.26 -0.32
C ILE A 113 -10.77 -0.75 0.73
N TYR A 114 -11.73 0.07 1.15
CA TYR A 114 -12.73 -0.31 2.16
C TYR A 114 -13.48 -1.58 1.77
N GLN A 115 -13.98 -1.66 0.55
CA GLN A 115 -14.72 -2.83 0.07
C GLN A 115 -13.86 -4.09 -0.06
N SER A 116 -12.61 -3.94 -0.50
CA SER A 116 -11.73 -5.09 -0.73
C SER A 116 -11.11 -5.66 0.54
N THR A 117 -10.95 -4.83 1.60
CA THR A 117 -10.32 -5.25 2.87
C THR A 117 -11.34 -5.71 3.91
N THR A 118 -12.58 -5.25 3.87
CA THR A 118 -13.62 -5.53 4.88
C THR A 118 -13.76 -7.01 5.23
N ALA A 119 -13.92 -7.88 4.24
CA ALA A 119 -14.09 -9.32 4.48
C ALA A 119 -12.85 -9.97 5.13
N GLU A 120 -11.66 -9.52 4.76
CA GLU A 120 -10.41 -10.00 5.36
C GLU A 120 -10.27 -9.50 6.80
N LEU A 121 -10.61 -8.25 7.09
CA LEU A 121 -10.61 -7.69 8.45
C LEU A 121 -11.63 -8.39 9.35
N TYR A 122 -12.84 -8.66 8.83
CA TYR A 122 -13.82 -9.47 9.56
C TYR A 122 -13.29 -10.87 9.87
N ARG A 123 -12.61 -11.51 8.91
CA ARG A 123 -12.00 -12.82 9.12
C ARG A 123 -10.88 -12.79 10.17
N ILE A 124 -10.07 -11.72 10.19
CA ILE A 124 -8.94 -11.55 11.12
C ILE A 124 -9.44 -11.22 12.52
N PHE A 125 -10.35 -10.27 12.65
CA PHE A 125 -10.71 -9.65 13.93
C PHE A 125 -12.11 -9.97 14.45
N GLY A 126 -12.94 -10.70 13.73
CA GLY A 126 -14.30 -11.02 14.13
C GLY A 126 -14.40 -11.71 15.50
N SER A 127 -13.40 -12.50 15.89
CA SER A 127 -13.36 -13.13 17.21
C SER A 127 -13.14 -12.14 18.37
N TYR A 128 -12.57 -10.97 18.12
CA TYR A 128 -12.39 -9.90 19.11
C TYR A 128 -13.63 -8.99 19.24
N LEU A 129 -14.51 -9.03 18.24
CA LEU A 129 -15.74 -8.23 18.14
C LEU A 129 -16.93 -9.13 17.77
N PRO A 130 -17.33 -10.07 18.64
CA PRO A 130 -18.28 -11.14 18.29
C PRO A 130 -19.68 -10.64 17.95
N ASP A 131 -20.05 -9.44 18.41
CA ASP A 131 -21.35 -8.82 18.13
C ASP A 131 -21.35 -7.98 16.83
N TYR A 132 -20.19 -7.85 16.15
CA TYR A 132 -20.05 -7.05 14.92
C TYR A 132 -20.27 -7.92 13.69
N THR A 133 -20.91 -7.32 12.69
CA THR A 133 -21.09 -7.90 11.36
C THR A 133 -20.00 -7.45 10.40
N GLU A 134 -19.93 -8.01 9.20
CA GLU A 134 -19.03 -7.54 8.17
C GLU A 134 -19.24 -6.07 7.81
N SER A 135 -20.49 -5.58 7.85
CA SER A 135 -20.79 -4.16 7.62
C SER A 135 -20.18 -3.25 8.68
N ASP A 136 -20.11 -3.69 9.94
CA ASP A 136 -19.46 -2.91 11.01
C ASP A 136 -17.95 -2.81 10.78
N PHE A 137 -17.35 -3.84 10.19
CA PHE A 137 -15.93 -3.83 9.81
C PHE A 137 -15.63 -2.85 8.67
N TYR A 138 -16.55 -2.64 7.72
CA TYR A 138 -16.43 -1.55 6.75
C TYR A 138 -16.36 -0.18 7.44
N GLU A 139 -17.20 0.06 8.44
CA GLU A 139 -17.19 1.33 9.19
C GLU A 139 -15.89 1.50 10.01
N LEU A 140 -15.39 0.42 10.64
CA LEU A 140 -14.10 0.44 11.35
C LEU A 140 -12.93 0.72 10.40
N GLU A 141 -12.99 0.19 9.18
CA GLU A 141 -11.92 0.39 8.19
C GLU A 141 -11.82 1.85 7.72
N ILE A 142 -12.91 2.59 7.66
CA ILE A 142 -12.86 4.04 7.39
C ILE A 142 -11.94 4.75 8.40
N GLY A 143 -12.05 4.42 9.68
CA GLY A 143 -11.20 4.96 10.73
C GLY A 143 -9.77 4.44 10.67
N SER A 144 -9.60 3.13 10.48
CA SER A 144 -8.29 2.46 10.38
C SER A 144 -7.46 2.98 9.22
N ALA A 145 -8.05 3.09 8.03
CA ALA A 145 -7.39 3.67 6.87
C ALA A 145 -7.04 5.15 7.05
N GLY A 146 -7.88 5.90 7.80
CA GLY A 146 -7.56 7.27 8.20
C GLY A 146 -6.31 7.36 9.09
N ILE A 147 -6.16 6.44 10.06
CA ILE A 147 -4.95 6.31 10.88
C ILE A 147 -3.76 5.96 9.99
N MET A 148 -3.89 4.99 9.09
CA MET A 148 -2.84 4.58 8.15
C MET A 148 -2.35 5.77 7.33
N ARG A 149 -3.25 6.49 6.65
CA ARG A 149 -2.93 7.68 5.87
C ARG A 149 -2.20 8.75 6.69
N GLY A 150 -2.65 8.98 7.93
CA GLY A 150 -2.00 9.93 8.84
C GLY A 150 -0.53 9.60 9.09
N TYR A 151 -0.22 8.33 9.33
CA TYR A 151 1.16 7.88 9.54
C TYR A 151 1.98 7.82 8.24
N MET A 152 1.39 7.43 7.11
CA MET A 152 2.06 7.46 5.80
C MET A 152 2.51 8.85 5.40
N SER A 153 1.68 9.86 5.62
CA SER A 153 1.94 11.25 5.22
C SER A 153 3.07 11.91 6.00
N ARG A 154 3.50 11.34 7.13
CA ARG A 154 4.57 11.89 7.97
C ARG A 154 5.84 11.06 7.81
N GLY A 155 6.85 11.60 7.10
CA GLY A 155 8.18 10.98 6.98
C GLY A 155 8.87 10.81 8.34
N CYS A 156 9.66 9.75 8.48
CA CYS A 156 10.51 9.54 9.64
C CYS A 156 11.64 10.56 9.70
N ASP A 157 12.09 10.88 10.92
CA ASP A 157 13.25 11.71 11.19
C ASP A 157 14.00 11.18 12.43
N MET A 158 15.04 11.90 12.89
CA MET A 158 15.83 11.47 14.04
C MET A 158 15.05 11.40 15.37
N TYR A 159 13.89 12.03 15.48
CA TYR A 159 13.02 12.03 16.67
C TYR A 159 11.81 11.12 16.53
N PHE A 160 11.38 10.88 15.30
CA PHE A 160 10.27 10.00 14.94
C PHE A 160 10.76 8.91 13.99
N THR A 161 11.42 7.90 14.57
CA THR A 161 12.02 6.78 13.82
C THR A 161 10.97 5.83 13.28
N LEU A 162 11.36 4.93 12.36
CA LEU A 162 10.47 3.90 11.82
C LEU A 162 9.89 3.02 12.94
N GLU A 163 10.71 2.61 13.89
CA GLU A 163 10.29 1.77 15.02
C GLU A 163 9.19 2.47 15.84
N ARG A 164 9.37 3.76 16.13
CA ARG A 164 8.36 4.57 16.83
C ARG A 164 7.09 4.74 16.00
N LYS A 165 7.22 4.91 14.68
CA LYS A 165 6.08 4.97 13.76
C LYS A 165 5.28 3.67 13.81
N LEU A 166 5.94 2.52 13.65
CA LEU A 166 5.31 1.20 13.67
C LEU A 166 4.66 0.91 15.02
N GLU A 167 5.38 1.13 16.14
CA GLU A 167 4.84 0.96 17.49
C GLU A 167 3.55 1.76 17.70
N ARG A 168 3.57 3.05 17.38
CA ARG A 168 2.43 3.94 17.60
C ARG A 168 1.25 3.59 16.72
N PHE A 169 1.52 3.36 15.42
CA PHE A 169 0.49 2.97 14.48
C PHE A 169 -0.17 1.65 14.89
N LEU A 170 0.62 0.60 15.12
CA LEU A 170 0.09 -0.73 15.46
C LEU A 170 -0.70 -0.72 16.77
N ASN A 171 -0.23 0.02 17.79
CA ASN A 171 -0.97 0.11 19.03
C ASN A 171 -2.35 0.77 18.82
N MET A 172 -2.45 1.80 17.96
CA MET A 172 -3.72 2.45 17.65
C MET A 172 -4.61 1.57 16.77
N SER A 173 -4.08 1.06 15.65
CA SER A 173 -4.87 0.29 14.68
C SER A 173 -5.38 -1.04 15.25
N LEU A 174 -4.56 -1.79 15.99
CA LEU A 174 -5.00 -3.02 16.66
C LEU A 174 -6.04 -2.74 17.77
N SER A 175 -5.99 -1.57 18.41
CA SER A 175 -7.02 -1.20 19.42
C SER A 175 -8.37 -0.86 18.78
N VAL A 176 -8.42 -0.39 17.54
CA VAL A 176 -9.66 -0.21 16.78
C VAL A 176 -10.44 -1.52 16.70
N TYR A 177 -9.73 -2.64 16.51
CA TYR A 177 -10.30 -3.98 16.40
C TYR A 177 -10.37 -4.73 17.75
N ASN A 178 -10.27 -4.02 18.86
CA ASN A 178 -10.40 -4.56 20.22
C ASN A 178 -9.40 -5.70 20.56
N VAL A 179 -8.25 -5.73 19.91
CA VAL A 179 -7.17 -6.70 20.26
C VAL A 179 -6.68 -6.40 21.68
N PRO A 180 -6.60 -7.39 22.60
CA PRO A 180 -6.16 -7.18 23.98
C PRO A 180 -4.76 -6.57 24.08
N GLU A 181 -4.53 -5.72 25.11
CA GLU A 181 -3.29 -4.96 25.26
C GLU A 181 -2.05 -5.85 25.32
N ASP A 182 -2.12 -6.96 26.03
CA ASP A 182 -1.01 -7.90 26.16
C ASP A 182 -0.68 -8.60 24.82
N GLU A 183 -1.70 -8.88 24.01
CA GLU A 183 -1.51 -9.41 22.66
C GLU A 183 -0.96 -8.37 21.71
N ARG A 184 -1.49 -7.13 21.74
CA ARG A 184 -0.94 -6.01 20.95
C ARG A 184 0.54 -5.81 21.25
N ARG A 185 0.94 -5.87 22.52
CA ARG A 185 2.34 -5.72 22.93
C ARG A 185 3.21 -6.82 22.34
N ARG A 186 2.81 -8.09 22.42
CA ARG A 186 3.54 -9.21 21.81
C ARG A 186 3.68 -9.06 20.29
N ILE A 187 2.61 -8.63 19.62
CA ILE A 187 2.62 -8.38 18.17
C ILE A 187 3.61 -7.28 17.83
N ILE A 188 3.54 -6.14 18.52
CA ILE A 188 4.42 -4.99 18.29
C ILE A 188 5.89 -5.38 18.54
N ASP A 189 6.18 -6.04 19.66
CA ASP A 189 7.55 -6.49 19.99
C ASP A 189 8.11 -7.36 18.88
N ARG A 190 7.30 -8.32 18.36
CA ARG A 190 7.70 -9.19 17.26
C ARG A 190 7.96 -8.44 15.96
N ILE A 191 7.14 -7.44 15.61
CA ILE A 191 7.36 -6.60 14.42
C ILE A 191 8.66 -5.78 14.56
N LEU A 192 8.96 -5.27 15.75
CA LEU A 192 10.17 -4.48 16.00
C LEU A 192 11.47 -5.32 16.01
N GLU A 193 11.38 -6.64 16.17
CA GLU A 193 12.50 -7.58 16.02
C GLU A 193 12.86 -7.86 14.56
N LEU A 194 11.93 -7.64 13.61
CA LEU A 194 12.14 -7.88 12.19
C LEU A 194 12.93 -6.75 11.54
N ASP A 195 13.80 -7.09 10.59
CA ASP A 195 14.39 -6.10 9.70
C ASP A 195 13.34 -5.65 8.65
N MET A 196 12.41 -4.80 9.10
CA MET A 196 11.29 -4.34 8.27
C MET A 196 11.77 -3.63 7.00
N ARG A 197 12.93 -2.94 7.02
CA ARG A 197 13.45 -2.29 5.81
C ARG A 197 13.90 -3.30 4.76
N ALA A 198 14.67 -4.31 5.15
CA ALA A 198 15.11 -5.36 4.24
C ALA A 198 13.91 -6.14 3.67
N ILE A 199 12.93 -6.48 4.52
CA ILE A 199 11.71 -7.19 4.10
C ILE A 199 10.89 -6.31 3.14
N ALA A 200 10.64 -5.04 3.48
CA ALA A 200 9.88 -4.13 2.64
C ALA A 200 10.55 -3.89 1.28
N THR A 201 11.88 -3.79 1.23
CA THR A 201 12.63 -3.69 -0.02
C THR A 201 12.42 -4.93 -0.89
N SER A 202 12.52 -6.14 -0.33
CA SER A 202 12.28 -7.38 -1.07
C SER A 202 10.85 -7.47 -1.59
N VAL A 203 9.86 -7.17 -0.73
CA VAL A 203 8.44 -7.17 -1.11
C VAL A 203 8.14 -6.14 -2.20
N LEU A 204 8.74 -4.94 -2.12
CA LEU A 204 8.57 -3.91 -3.14
C LEU A 204 9.09 -4.37 -4.51
N HIS A 205 10.27 -4.99 -4.55
CA HIS A 205 10.81 -5.56 -5.80
C HIS A 205 9.87 -6.63 -6.38
N GLU A 206 9.36 -7.53 -5.56
CA GLU A 206 8.39 -8.54 -5.99
C GLU A 206 7.10 -7.91 -6.53
N LEU A 207 6.56 -6.88 -5.87
CA LEU A 207 5.35 -6.17 -6.32
C LEU A 207 5.58 -5.47 -7.65
N VAL A 208 6.71 -4.80 -7.84
CA VAL A 208 7.06 -4.13 -9.10
C VAL A 208 7.29 -5.14 -10.22
N GLN A 209 7.93 -6.28 -9.93
CA GLN A 209 8.08 -7.37 -10.89
C GLN A 209 6.71 -7.95 -11.30
N MET A 210 5.80 -8.15 -10.33
CA MET A 210 4.43 -8.60 -10.62
C MET A 210 3.66 -7.60 -11.49
N LEU A 211 3.85 -6.30 -11.28
CA LEU A 211 3.30 -5.24 -12.15
C LEU A 211 3.90 -5.34 -13.57
N ALA A 212 5.21 -5.49 -13.67
CA ALA A 212 5.91 -5.63 -14.94
C ALA A 212 5.40 -6.84 -15.73
N ASP A 213 5.26 -7.99 -15.07
CA ASP A 213 4.74 -9.21 -15.69
C ASP A 213 3.26 -9.07 -16.10
N HIS A 214 2.43 -8.49 -15.22
CA HIS A 214 0.99 -8.32 -15.47
C HIS A 214 0.71 -7.37 -16.63
N PHE A 215 1.43 -6.26 -16.67
CA PHE A 215 1.31 -5.27 -17.75
C PHE A 215 2.31 -5.48 -18.88
N ASP A 216 3.14 -6.52 -18.82
CA ASP A 216 4.11 -6.99 -19.83
C ASP A 216 5.06 -5.85 -20.28
N PHE A 217 5.73 -5.21 -19.32
CA PHE A 217 6.80 -4.25 -19.58
C PHE A 217 8.14 -4.73 -18.96
N ALA A 218 9.25 -4.24 -19.49
CA ALA A 218 10.56 -4.52 -18.92
C ALA A 218 10.86 -3.53 -17.77
N LEU A 219 11.37 -4.06 -16.66
CA LEU A 219 12.05 -3.22 -15.67
C LEU A 219 13.41 -2.87 -16.23
N ASP A 220 13.71 -1.58 -16.29
CA ASP A 220 15.03 -1.10 -16.65
C ASP A 220 15.83 -0.72 -15.38
N ASP A 221 17.15 -0.59 -15.53
CA ASP A 221 18.06 -0.26 -14.43
C ASP A 221 17.70 1.08 -13.74
N GLU A 222 16.99 1.99 -14.43
CA GLU A 222 16.56 3.27 -13.88
C GLU A 222 15.42 3.07 -12.88
N ILE A 223 14.42 2.24 -13.22
CA ILE A 223 13.33 1.90 -12.30
C ILE A 223 13.87 1.15 -11.08
N GLU A 224 14.73 0.14 -11.29
CA GLU A 224 15.33 -0.61 -10.19
C GLU A 224 16.16 0.28 -9.26
N SER A 225 16.95 1.20 -9.80
CA SER A 225 17.73 2.15 -9.02
C SER A 225 16.85 3.14 -8.24
N ALA A 226 15.71 3.54 -8.79
CA ALA A 226 14.80 4.48 -8.16
C ALA A 226 13.99 3.86 -7.00
N LEU A 227 13.87 2.53 -6.94
CA LEU A 227 13.19 1.82 -5.84
C LEU A 227 14.03 1.77 -4.54
N VAL A 228 15.34 2.00 -4.62
CA VAL A 228 16.30 1.77 -3.51
C VAL A 228 16.94 3.08 -3.00
N GLN A 229 16.57 4.24 -3.56
CA GLN A 229 17.05 5.56 -3.15
C GLN A 229 16.22 6.13 -1.99
#